data_0226e895a29ac1182a670e273b605eb7
#
_entry.id   0226e895a29ac1182a670e273b605eb7
#
_cell.length_a   1.000
_cell.length_b   1.000
_cell.length_c   1.000
_cell.angle_alpha   90.00
_cell.angle_beta   90.00
_cell.angle_gamma   90.00
#
_symmetry.space_group_name_H-M   'P 1'
#
loop_
_entity.id
_entity.type
_entity.pdbx_description
1 polymer ?
#
loop_
_entity_poly.entity_id
_entity_poly.type
_entity_poly.pdbx_seq_one_letter_code
_entity_poly.pdbx_strand_id
1 'polypeptide(L)'
;MIVSRSATDEAIARPSTVTIGVFDGLHLGHQSIMRAVVDRAALNGTTPTVVTFDPHPRSILYPESAPPLLQTFEQRLEGMMFLGIRQVLAIPFTLDIAALSAEEFVERFLVDSLDAKAIYLGRGFAFGRKRSGNIDVLRRMSVRFGFEADEVGEVELRGRRISSTATRQALQLGRVNLARRMLGRPYGVEGLVTEGRRLGGPVLGFPTANIEPRSRVVPDRGVYVTATLVDGVWYRSVTNIGIRPTVGDDDRQVGLHAGTEEAGRRRGEHLAVDELVERAEGDPGELADV
;
A
#
# COMPACT_ATOMS: atom_id res chain seq x y z
N MET A 1 -2.14 -15.08 9.27
CA MET A 1 -2.44 -13.76 9.88
C MET A 1 -3.95 -13.67 10.11
N ILE A 2 -4.37 -13.24 11.31
CA ILE A 2 -5.79 -12.99 11.64
C ILE A 2 -6.16 -11.63 11.03
N VAL A 3 -7.30 -11.55 10.33
CA VAL A 3 -7.84 -10.29 9.81
C VAL A 3 -9.28 -10.17 10.27
N SER A 4 -9.56 -9.21 11.15
CA SER A 4 -10.90 -8.92 11.66
C SER A 4 -11.40 -7.55 11.18
N ARG A 5 -12.69 -7.45 10.94
CA ARG A 5 -13.39 -6.18 10.65
C ARG A 5 -14.28 -5.72 11.81
N SER A 6 -14.37 -6.51 12.88
CA SER A 6 -15.17 -6.21 14.06
C SER A 6 -14.30 -6.20 15.31
N ALA A 7 -14.51 -5.21 16.18
CA ALA A 7 -13.89 -5.14 17.50
C ALA A 7 -14.32 -6.24 18.47
N THR A 8 -15.43 -6.90 18.17
CA THR A 8 -16.03 -7.96 18.98
C THR A 8 -15.82 -9.35 18.41
N ASP A 9 -14.94 -9.48 17.40
CA ASP A 9 -14.62 -10.76 16.78
C ASP A 9 -13.86 -11.65 17.78
N GLU A 10 -14.37 -12.84 18.01
CA GLU A 10 -13.78 -13.82 18.93
C GLU A 10 -12.43 -14.36 18.45
N ALA A 11 -12.13 -14.24 17.14
CA ALA A 11 -10.85 -14.64 16.57
C ALA A 11 -9.69 -13.70 16.95
N ILE A 12 -9.98 -12.52 17.52
CA ILE A 12 -8.97 -11.56 17.95
C ILE A 12 -8.09 -12.15 19.05
N ALA A 13 -6.80 -12.27 18.76
CA ALA A 13 -5.81 -12.70 19.74
C ALA A 13 -5.48 -11.58 20.73
N ARG A 14 -5.36 -11.93 22.02
CA ARG A 14 -5.07 -11.02 23.13
C ARG A 14 -4.04 -11.66 24.06
N PRO A 15 -3.17 -10.90 24.74
CA PRO A 15 -2.94 -9.46 24.59
C PRO A 15 -2.16 -9.08 23.33
N SER A 16 -2.20 -7.79 22.95
CA SER A 16 -1.59 -7.29 21.72
C SER A 16 -0.57 -6.17 21.95
N THR A 17 0.42 -6.09 21.06
CA THR A 17 1.23 -4.88 20.82
C THR A 17 0.77 -4.24 19.51
N VAL A 18 0.42 -2.96 19.54
CA VAL A 18 -0.43 -2.35 18.52
C VAL A 18 0.23 -1.15 17.86
N THR A 19 -0.03 -0.98 16.56
CA THR A 19 0.13 0.32 15.88
C THR A 19 -1.14 0.69 15.14
N ILE A 20 -1.35 2.00 14.92
CA ILE A 20 -2.53 2.54 14.26
C ILE A 20 -2.10 3.34 13.03
N GLY A 21 -2.73 3.10 11.91
CA GLY A 21 -2.47 3.88 10.69
C GLY A 21 -3.16 3.34 9.45
N VAL A 22 -3.16 4.13 8.37
CA VAL A 22 -3.68 3.68 7.07
C VAL A 22 -2.69 2.77 6.37
N PHE A 23 -1.39 3.05 6.53
CA PHE A 23 -0.27 2.27 6.01
C PHE A 23 -0.30 2.06 4.49
N ASP A 24 -0.78 3.05 3.74
CA ASP A 24 -0.81 2.99 2.29
C ASP A 24 0.60 3.06 1.71
N GLY A 25 0.96 2.05 0.90
CA GLY A 25 2.25 1.90 0.25
C GLY A 25 3.31 1.17 1.09
N LEU A 26 3.12 0.94 2.38
CA LEU A 26 4.08 0.26 3.27
C LEU A 26 5.53 0.73 3.07
N HIS A 27 5.72 2.05 2.96
CA HIS A 27 7.04 2.66 2.78
C HIS A 27 7.95 2.45 4.01
N LEU A 28 9.25 2.73 3.90
CA LEU A 28 10.24 2.46 4.95
C LEU A 28 9.87 3.01 6.32
N GLY A 29 9.18 4.18 6.38
CA GLY A 29 8.65 4.71 7.65
C GLY A 29 7.55 3.82 8.26
N HIS A 30 6.66 3.25 7.46
CA HIS A 30 5.67 2.28 7.95
C HIS A 30 6.34 0.97 8.40
N GLN A 31 7.33 0.50 7.65
CA GLN A 31 8.09 -0.71 7.99
C GLN A 31 8.85 -0.55 9.32
N SER A 32 9.40 0.62 9.58
CA SER A 32 10.07 0.94 10.86
C SER A 32 9.11 0.82 12.04
N ILE A 33 7.89 1.34 11.90
CA ILE A 33 6.85 1.22 12.95
C ILE A 33 6.47 -0.25 13.18
N MET A 34 6.22 -1.00 12.09
CA MET A 34 5.84 -2.40 12.19
C MET A 34 6.94 -3.27 12.80
N ARG A 35 8.21 -3.01 12.49
CA ARG A 35 9.34 -3.68 13.14
C ARG A 35 9.35 -3.42 14.65
N ALA A 36 9.19 -2.17 15.08
CA ALA A 36 9.11 -1.84 16.51
C ALA A 36 7.98 -2.59 17.22
N VAL A 37 6.82 -2.72 16.56
CA VAL A 37 5.68 -3.50 17.07
C VAL A 37 6.02 -4.99 17.18
N VAL A 38 6.63 -5.57 16.15
CA VAL A 38 6.99 -6.99 16.12
C VAL A 38 8.05 -7.31 17.18
N ASP A 39 9.10 -6.48 17.27
CA ASP A 39 10.17 -6.65 18.24
C ASP A 39 9.64 -6.55 19.68
N ARG A 40 8.78 -5.56 19.94
CA ARG A 40 8.17 -5.39 21.28
C ARG A 40 7.20 -6.53 21.61
N ALA A 41 6.42 -6.97 20.63
CA ALA A 41 5.51 -8.10 20.80
C ALA A 41 6.25 -9.38 21.17
N ALA A 42 7.39 -9.64 20.56
CA ALA A 42 8.24 -10.79 20.86
C ALA A 42 8.78 -10.73 22.31
N LEU A 43 9.17 -9.54 22.78
CA LEU A 43 9.66 -9.35 24.15
C LEU A 43 8.55 -9.52 25.20
N ASN A 44 7.35 -9.08 24.90
CA ASN A 44 6.22 -9.09 25.85
C ASN A 44 5.37 -10.37 25.74
N GLY A 45 5.62 -11.28 24.80
CA GLY A 45 4.76 -12.43 24.54
C GLY A 45 3.35 -12.05 24.07
N THR A 46 3.23 -10.94 23.34
CA THR A 46 1.95 -10.42 22.83
C THR A 46 1.82 -10.60 21.32
N THR A 47 0.62 -10.39 20.78
CA THR A 47 0.37 -10.48 19.33
C THR A 47 0.70 -9.15 18.62
N PRO A 48 1.64 -9.14 17.64
CA PRO A 48 1.92 -7.93 16.86
C PRO A 48 0.74 -7.59 15.95
N THR A 49 0.09 -6.45 16.23
CA THR A 49 -1.21 -6.09 15.67
C THR A 49 -1.16 -4.72 14.99
N VAL A 50 -1.77 -4.63 13.83
CA VAL A 50 -2.06 -3.36 13.13
C VAL A 50 -3.53 -3.05 13.22
N VAL A 51 -3.87 -1.84 13.67
CA VAL A 51 -5.20 -1.26 13.51
C VAL A 51 -5.17 -0.36 12.28
N THR A 52 -5.99 -0.68 11.30
CA THR A 52 -6.09 0.09 10.05
C THR A 52 -7.54 0.36 9.67
N PHE A 53 -7.75 1.11 8.61
CA PHE A 53 -9.07 1.53 8.16
C PHE A 53 -9.32 1.09 6.72
N ASP A 54 -10.53 0.62 6.47
CA ASP A 54 -11.00 0.27 5.14
C ASP A 54 -12.52 0.58 5.03
N PRO A 55 -12.92 1.53 4.15
CA PRO A 55 -12.09 2.28 3.22
C PRO A 55 -11.16 3.31 3.87
N HIS A 56 -10.30 3.92 3.04
CA HIS A 56 -9.37 4.97 3.48
C HIS A 56 -10.15 6.16 4.09
N PRO A 57 -9.78 6.69 5.28
CA PRO A 57 -10.53 7.75 5.96
C PRO A 57 -10.83 8.98 5.08
N ARG A 58 -9.88 9.39 4.24
CA ARG A 58 -10.10 10.54 3.36
C ARG A 58 -11.10 10.30 2.26
N SER A 59 -11.34 9.05 1.83
CA SER A 59 -12.39 8.76 0.84
C SER A 59 -13.80 8.94 1.40
N ILE A 60 -13.96 8.89 2.72
CA ILE A 60 -15.23 9.14 3.41
C ILE A 60 -15.35 10.61 3.81
N LEU A 61 -14.29 11.19 4.39
CA LEU A 61 -14.33 12.55 4.91
C LEU A 61 -14.22 13.64 3.84
N TYR A 62 -13.47 13.35 2.77
CA TYR A 62 -13.12 14.30 1.69
C TYR A 62 -13.06 13.57 0.35
N PRO A 63 -14.17 13.02 -0.17
CA PRO A 63 -14.17 12.16 -1.35
C PRO A 63 -13.55 12.83 -2.58
N GLU A 64 -13.84 14.12 -2.79
CA GLU A 64 -13.32 14.91 -3.93
C GLU A 64 -11.78 15.12 -3.89
N SER A 65 -11.17 15.00 -2.72
CA SER A 65 -9.73 15.21 -2.52
C SER A 65 -9.03 13.98 -1.95
N ALA A 66 -9.68 12.83 -2.01
CA ALA A 66 -9.09 11.59 -1.56
C ALA A 66 -7.88 11.21 -2.46
N PRO A 67 -6.71 10.94 -1.88
CA PRO A 67 -5.57 10.55 -2.69
C PRO A 67 -5.80 9.17 -3.31
N PRO A 68 -5.33 8.94 -4.54
CA PRO A 68 -5.32 7.60 -5.10
C PRO A 68 -4.44 6.68 -4.24
N LEU A 69 -4.88 5.44 -4.03
CA LEU A 69 -4.18 4.47 -3.20
C LEU A 69 -2.94 3.92 -3.93
N LEU A 70 -1.84 3.76 -3.18
CA LEU A 70 -0.62 3.11 -3.64
C LEU A 70 -0.77 1.60 -3.73
N GLN A 71 -1.61 1.01 -2.87
CA GLN A 71 -1.83 -0.43 -2.78
C GLN A 71 -3.31 -0.74 -2.57
N THR A 72 -3.75 -1.91 -3.05
CA THR A 72 -5.03 -2.49 -2.65
C THR A 72 -5.01 -2.88 -1.17
N PHE A 73 -6.17 -3.20 -0.61
CA PHE A 73 -6.24 -3.66 0.77
C PHE A 73 -5.50 -4.99 0.94
N GLU A 74 -5.67 -5.90 -0.02
CA GLU A 74 -5.02 -7.22 -0.06
C GLU A 74 -3.49 -7.10 -0.10
N GLN A 75 -2.95 -6.27 -0.98
CA GLN A 75 -1.51 -5.99 -1.06
C GLN A 75 -0.94 -5.42 0.24
N ARG A 76 -1.72 -4.58 0.95
CA ARG A 76 -1.33 -4.08 2.28
C ARG A 76 -1.27 -5.21 3.30
N LEU A 77 -2.27 -6.10 3.32
CA LEU A 77 -2.31 -7.25 4.21
C LEU A 77 -1.11 -8.20 3.99
N GLU A 78 -0.82 -8.53 2.75
CA GLU A 78 0.33 -9.37 2.38
C GLU A 78 1.65 -8.74 2.83
N GLY A 79 1.84 -7.45 2.57
CA GLY A 79 3.02 -6.73 3.01
C GLY A 79 3.15 -6.64 4.53
N MET A 80 2.05 -6.46 5.27
CA MET A 80 2.04 -6.48 6.74
C MET A 80 2.42 -7.87 7.27
N MET A 81 1.87 -8.93 6.67
CA MET A 81 2.22 -10.31 7.02
C MET A 81 3.70 -10.60 6.79
N PHE A 82 4.25 -10.16 5.66
CA PHE A 82 5.68 -10.30 5.35
C PHE A 82 6.58 -9.58 6.37
N LEU A 83 6.12 -8.44 6.90
CA LEU A 83 6.82 -7.68 7.94
C LEU A 83 6.68 -8.27 9.35
N GLY A 84 6.00 -9.41 9.51
CA GLY A 84 5.88 -10.12 10.78
C GLY A 84 4.63 -9.77 11.59
N ILE A 85 3.72 -8.95 11.07
CA ILE A 85 2.41 -8.70 11.69
C ILE A 85 1.59 -10.00 11.68
N ARG A 86 0.95 -10.29 12.78
CA ARG A 86 0.16 -11.52 12.96
C ARG A 86 -1.34 -11.27 13.00
N GLN A 87 -1.73 -10.04 13.26
CA GLN A 87 -3.13 -9.64 13.37
C GLN A 87 -3.36 -8.25 12.78
N VAL A 88 -4.47 -8.09 12.08
CA VAL A 88 -4.96 -6.81 11.55
C VAL A 88 -6.40 -6.61 11.98
N LEU A 89 -6.69 -5.54 12.70
CA LEU A 89 -8.04 -5.04 12.92
C LEU A 89 -8.32 -3.96 11.87
N ALA A 90 -9.06 -4.32 10.82
CA ALA A 90 -9.43 -3.44 9.72
C ALA A 90 -10.79 -2.80 10.02
N ILE A 91 -10.79 -1.66 10.68
CA ILE A 91 -12.03 -0.98 11.08
C ILE A 91 -12.74 -0.42 9.84
N PRO A 92 -14.02 -0.81 9.57
CA PRO A 92 -14.83 -0.15 8.55
C PRO A 92 -14.96 1.35 8.89
N PHE A 93 -14.31 2.21 8.10
CA PHE A 93 -14.31 3.64 8.40
C PHE A 93 -15.62 4.29 7.94
N THR A 94 -16.36 4.80 8.90
CA THR A 94 -17.64 5.48 8.71
C THR A 94 -17.61 6.86 9.38
N LEU A 95 -18.65 7.67 9.15
CA LEU A 95 -18.81 8.96 9.85
C LEU A 95 -18.94 8.78 11.35
N ASP A 96 -19.54 7.69 11.81
CA ASP A 96 -19.65 7.37 13.24
C ASP A 96 -18.27 7.09 13.86
N ILE A 97 -17.43 6.32 13.17
CA ILE A 97 -16.03 6.10 13.60
C ILE A 97 -15.25 7.41 13.61
N ALA A 98 -15.46 8.26 12.61
CA ALA A 98 -14.81 9.57 12.53
C ALA A 98 -15.27 10.55 13.64
N ALA A 99 -16.45 10.34 14.20
CA ALA A 99 -17.03 11.14 15.30
C ALA A 99 -16.51 10.77 16.69
N LEU A 100 -15.90 9.59 16.84
CA LEU A 100 -15.34 9.15 18.13
C LEU A 100 -14.22 10.08 18.60
N SER A 101 -14.25 10.44 19.88
CA SER A 101 -13.12 11.08 20.54
C SER A 101 -11.87 10.17 20.50
N ALA A 102 -10.71 10.72 20.81
CA ALA A 102 -9.51 9.91 20.92
C ALA A 102 -9.62 8.87 22.04
N GLU A 103 -10.20 9.27 23.14
CA GLU A 103 -10.41 8.44 24.33
C GLU A 103 -11.36 7.28 24.03
N GLU A 104 -12.53 7.54 23.45
CA GLU A 104 -13.49 6.51 23.04
C GLU A 104 -12.87 5.52 22.04
N PHE A 105 -12.07 6.02 21.10
CA PHE A 105 -11.37 5.15 20.14
C PHE A 105 -10.37 4.23 20.84
N VAL A 106 -9.55 4.75 21.75
CA VAL A 106 -8.55 3.97 22.49
C VAL A 106 -9.22 2.93 23.37
N GLU A 107 -10.21 3.34 24.16
CA GLU A 107 -10.94 2.43 25.07
C GLU A 107 -11.58 1.29 24.28
N ARG A 108 -12.37 1.60 23.27
CA ARG A 108 -13.13 0.61 22.50
C ARG A 108 -12.25 -0.36 21.70
N PHE A 109 -11.26 0.15 20.97
CA PHE A 109 -10.53 -0.66 20.00
C PHE A 109 -9.19 -1.17 20.53
N LEU A 110 -8.49 -0.39 21.34
CA LEU A 110 -7.16 -0.78 21.79
C LEU A 110 -7.19 -1.49 23.14
N VAL A 111 -8.01 -1.01 24.07
CA VAL A 111 -8.13 -1.59 25.41
C VAL A 111 -9.11 -2.78 25.38
N ASP A 112 -10.38 -2.53 25.12
CA ASP A 112 -11.43 -3.54 25.25
C ASP A 112 -11.32 -4.64 24.19
N SER A 113 -11.02 -4.27 22.94
CA SER A 113 -10.95 -5.23 21.85
C SER A 113 -9.62 -5.98 21.80
N LEU A 114 -8.49 -5.30 21.93
CA LEU A 114 -7.16 -5.85 21.67
C LEU A 114 -6.35 -6.15 22.94
N ASP A 115 -6.82 -5.72 24.12
CA ASP A 115 -6.04 -5.78 25.37
C ASP A 115 -4.60 -5.29 25.16
N ALA A 116 -4.47 -4.08 24.57
CA ALA A 116 -3.19 -3.52 24.16
C ALA A 116 -2.27 -3.34 25.37
N LYS A 117 -1.07 -3.95 25.32
CA LYS A 117 -0.02 -3.78 26.35
C LYS A 117 1.04 -2.77 25.93
N ALA A 118 1.20 -2.54 24.65
CA ALA A 118 2.06 -1.50 24.10
C ALA A 118 1.47 -0.93 22.80
N ILE A 119 1.56 0.38 22.62
CA ILE A 119 1.02 1.09 21.45
C ILE A 119 2.13 1.96 20.85
N TYR A 120 2.40 1.78 19.57
CA TYR A 120 3.39 2.54 18.82
C TYR A 120 2.73 3.41 17.76
N LEU A 121 3.05 4.70 17.75
CA LEU A 121 2.62 5.63 16.71
C LEU A 121 3.81 6.10 15.88
N GLY A 122 3.60 6.37 14.60
CA GLY A 122 4.56 7.14 13.82
C GLY A 122 4.55 8.61 14.26
N ARG A 123 5.71 9.27 14.24
CA ARG A 123 5.85 10.69 14.64
C ARG A 123 4.85 11.58 13.91
N GLY A 124 4.13 12.40 14.68
CA GLY A 124 3.12 13.32 14.18
C GLY A 124 1.83 12.66 13.71
N PHE A 125 1.64 11.36 13.95
CA PHE A 125 0.36 10.70 13.67
C PHE A 125 -0.73 11.20 14.63
N ALA A 126 -1.92 11.39 14.09
CA ALA A 126 -3.07 11.82 14.87
C ALA A 126 -4.35 11.08 14.44
N PHE A 127 -5.20 10.75 15.42
CA PHE A 127 -6.43 9.98 15.27
C PHE A 127 -7.58 10.62 16.06
N GLY A 128 -8.77 9.99 16.01
CA GLY A 128 -9.97 10.50 16.66
C GLY A 128 -10.53 11.77 16.02
N ARG A 129 -11.68 12.20 16.52
CA ARG A 129 -12.41 13.36 16.01
C ARG A 129 -11.53 14.61 15.97
N LYS A 130 -11.52 15.27 14.81
CA LYS A 130 -10.69 16.47 14.56
C LYS A 130 -9.19 16.27 14.86
N ARG A 131 -8.69 15.03 14.76
CA ARG A 131 -7.28 14.67 15.04
C ARG A 131 -6.85 14.99 16.48
N SER A 132 -7.76 14.87 17.45
CA SER A 132 -7.49 15.19 18.87
C SER A 132 -6.55 14.19 19.57
N GLY A 133 -6.46 12.96 19.06
CA GLY A 133 -5.59 11.91 19.58
C GLY A 133 -4.17 11.99 19.00
N ASN A 134 -3.18 11.85 19.85
CA ASN A 134 -1.76 11.81 19.53
C ASN A 134 -1.00 11.03 20.62
N ILE A 135 0.32 11.02 20.56
CA ILE A 135 1.15 10.30 21.54
C ILE A 135 0.94 10.81 22.98
N ASP A 136 0.71 12.10 23.19
CA ASP A 136 0.50 12.66 24.52
C ASP A 136 -0.82 12.21 25.13
N VAL A 137 -1.87 12.09 24.30
CA VAL A 137 -3.16 11.50 24.73
C VAL A 137 -2.93 10.05 25.16
N LEU A 138 -2.24 9.24 24.35
CA LEU A 138 -1.95 7.85 24.71
C LEU A 138 -1.14 7.75 25.99
N ARG A 139 -0.12 8.57 26.19
CA ARG A 139 0.69 8.59 27.43
C ARG A 139 -0.15 8.96 28.66
N ARG A 140 -1.13 9.86 28.54
CA ARG A 140 -2.06 10.14 29.64
C ARG A 140 -2.97 8.95 29.93
N MET A 141 -3.49 8.32 28.89
CA MET A 141 -4.37 7.16 29.04
C MET A 141 -3.63 5.90 29.53
N SER A 142 -2.35 5.77 29.22
CA SER A 142 -1.52 4.64 29.66
C SER A 142 -1.47 4.48 31.17
N VAL A 143 -1.51 5.58 31.91
CA VAL A 143 -1.56 5.57 33.39
C VAL A 143 -2.85 4.90 33.91
N ARG A 144 -3.97 5.13 33.22
CA ARG A 144 -5.27 4.55 33.62
C ARG A 144 -5.42 3.10 33.19
N PHE A 145 -4.97 2.76 31.98
CA PHE A 145 -5.26 1.47 31.35
C PHE A 145 -4.08 0.47 31.40
N GLY A 146 -2.92 0.88 31.85
CA GLY A 146 -1.78 -0.02 32.07
C GLY A 146 -1.07 -0.48 30.80
N PHE A 147 -1.11 0.30 29.70
CA PHE A 147 -0.34 0.03 28.49
C PHE A 147 0.88 0.98 28.37
N GLU A 148 1.87 0.60 27.59
CA GLU A 148 2.97 1.47 27.20
C GLU A 148 2.61 2.24 25.93
N ALA A 149 3.07 3.50 25.81
CA ALA A 149 2.85 4.31 24.60
C ALA A 149 4.14 4.96 24.15
N ASP A 150 4.56 4.69 22.91
CA ASP A 150 5.80 5.26 22.37
C ASP A 150 5.64 5.72 20.91
N GLU A 151 6.57 6.55 20.46
CA GLU A 151 6.57 7.13 19.13
C GLU A 151 7.80 6.69 18.35
N VAL A 152 7.57 6.16 17.15
CA VAL A 152 8.65 5.77 16.24
C VAL A 152 9.04 6.97 15.37
N GLY A 153 10.33 7.24 15.32
CA GLY A 153 10.89 8.34 14.56
C GLY A 153 10.63 8.27 13.06
N GLU A 154 10.76 9.40 12.41
CA GLU A 154 10.63 9.48 10.96
C GLU A 154 11.83 8.82 10.25
N VAL A 155 11.57 8.21 9.11
CA VAL A 155 12.61 7.71 8.21
C VAL A 155 12.79 8.72 7.08
N GLU A 156 14.04 9.09 6.84
CA GLU A 156 14.40 10.06 5.81
C GLU A 156 15.22 9.42 4.69
N LEU A 157 15.06 9.93 3.48
CA LEU A 157 15.89 9.64 2.33
C LEU A 157 16.52 10.95 1.84
N ARG A 158 17.85 11.09 1.97
CA ARG A 158 18.61 12.30 1.61
C ARG A 158 18.05 13.57 2.24
N GLY A 159 17.76 13.53 3.56
CA GLY A 159 17.23 14.65 4.33
C GLY A 159 15.77 15.02 4.03
N ARG A 160 15.03 14.15 3.34
CA ARG A 160 13.60 14.34 3.08
C ARG A 160 12.80 13.19 3.69
N ARG A 161 11.77 13.53 4.44
CA ARG A 161 10.84 12.58 5.04
C ARG A 161 10.22 11.68 3.99
N ILE A 162 10.27 10.37 4.22
CA ILE A 162 9.55 9.38 3.44
C ILE A 162 8.07 9.38 3.87
N SER A 163 7.17 9.46 2.90
CA SER A 163 5.72 9.44 3.14
C SER A 163 4.95 8.89 1.93
N SER A 164 3.71 8.43 2.15
CA SER A 164 2.83 8.00 1.04
C SER A 164 2.61 9.11 0.01
N THR A 165 2.53 10.37 0.44
CA THR A 165 2.40 11.54 -0.46
C THR A 165 3.64 11.70 -1.34
N ALA A 166 4.84 11.65 -0.75
CA ALA A 166 6.09 11.76 -1.52
C ALA A 166 6.26 10.58 -2.50
N THR A 167 5.86 9.38 -2.08
CA THR A 167 5.89 8.19 -2.94
C THR A 167 4.93 8.33 -4.13
N ARG A 168 3.68 8.80 -3.90
CA ARG A 168 2.73 9.06 -4.99
C ARG A 168 3.26 10.08 -5.99
N GLN A 169 3.81 11.19 -5.48
CA GLN A 169 4.40 12.22 -6.34
C GLN A 169 5.57 11.68 -7.17
N ALA A 170 6.43 10.84 -6.58
CA ALA A 170 7.52 10.22 -7.31
C ALA A 170 7.00 9.34 -8.46
N LEU A 171 6.00 8.51 -8.21
CA LEU A 171 5.36 7.67 -9.23
C LEU A 171 4.66 8.49 -10.32
N GLN A 172 3.88 9.50 -9.95
CA GLN A 172 3.18 10.40 -10.87
C GLN A 172 4.13 11.20 -11.77
N LEU A 173 5.39 11.35 -11.38
CA LEU A 173 6.46 11.97 -12.17
C LEU A 173 7.33 10.93 -12.90
N GLY A 174 6.95 9.65 -12.92
CA GLY A 174 7.73 8.58 -13.54
C GLY A 174 9.05 8.25 -12.84
N ARG A 175 9.27 8.79 -11.62
CA ARG A 175 10.51 8.57 -10.85
C ARG A 175 10.42 7.27 -10.04
N VAL A 176 10.26 6.15 -10.74
CA VAL A 176 10.03 4.83 -10.11
C VAL A 176 11.20 4.39 -9.23
N ASN A 177 12.44 4.72 -9.60
CA ASN A 177 13.63 4.47 -8.78
C ASN A 177 13.60 5.22 -7.43
N LEU A 178 13.06 6.45 -7.40
CA LEU A 178 12.90 7.20 -6.17
C LEU A 178 11.80 6.55 -5.30
N ALA A 179 10.68 6.17 -5.91
CA ALA A 179 9.61 5.44 -5.22
C ALA A 179 10.12 4.11 -4.64
N ARG A 180 10.89 3.32 -5.42
CA ARG A 180 11.54 2.08 -4.96
C ARG A 180 12.39 2.30 -3.70
N ARG A 181 13.21 3.37 -3.68
CA ARG A 181 14.03 3.70 -2.50
C ARG A 181 13.18 4.09 -1.28
N MET A 182 12.05 4.77 -1.47
CA MET A 182 11.12 5.12 -0.39
C MET A 182 10.35 3.90 0.13
N LEU A 183 10.00 2.99 -0.77
CA LEU A 183 9.26 1.77 -0.45
C LEU A 183 10.15 0.66 0.10
N GLY A 184 11.47 0.68 -0.18
CA GLY A 184 12.40 -0.41 0.11
C GLY A 184 12.20 -1.64 -0.77
N ARG A 185 11.33 -1.54 -1.79
CA ARG A 185 11.01 -2.57 -2.78
C ARG A 185 10.53 -1.92 -4.07
N PRO A 186 10.52 -2.62 -5.20
CA PRO A 186 9.86 -2.14 -6.42
C PRO A 186 8.40 -1.80 -6.17
N TYR A 187 7.87 -0.92 -7.01
CA TYR A 187 6.44 -0.61 -7.04
C TYR A 187 5.76 -1.51 -8.06
N GLY A 188 4.72 -2.22 -7.64
CA GLY A 188 3.97 -3.12 -8.50
C GLY A 188 2.59 -2.55 -8.86
N VAL A 189 2.12 -2.91 -10.05
CA VAL A 189 0.76 -2.64 -10.54
C VAL A 189 0.10 -3.98 -10.86
N GLU A 190 -1.01 -4.26 -10.23
CA GLU A 190 -1.84 -5.44 -10.52
C GLU A 190 -3.09 -5.04 -11.28
N GLY A 191 -3.55 -5.91 -12.14
CA GLY A 191 -4.78 -5.67 -12.88
C GLY A 191 -5.27 -6.88 -13.65
N LEU A 192 -6.44 -6.71 -14.26
CA LEU A 192 -7.03 -7.70 -15.16
C LEU A 192 -6.44 -7.54 -16.56
N VAL A 193 -6.15 -8.66 -17.20
CA VAL A 193 -5.78 -8.66 -18.61
C VAL A 193 -7.02 -8.39 -19.44
N THR A 194 -7.00 -7.29 -20.17
CA THR A 194 -8.08 -6.88 -21.06
C THR A 194 -7.72 -7.05 -22.53
N GLU A 195 -8.73 -7.09 -23.39
CA GLU A 195 -8.52 -7.19 -24.83
C GLU A 195 -7.89 -5.91 -25.39
N GLY A 196 -6.70 -6.04 -25.99
CA GLY A 196 -6.05 -4.97 -26.74
C GLY A 196 -6.42 -4.98 -28.22
N ARG A 197 -6.00 -3.94 -28.97
CA ARG A 197 -6.22 -3.83 -30.42
C ARG A 197 -5.44 -4.85 -31.26
N ARG A 198 -4.75 -5.83 -30.66
CA ARG A 198 -3.91 -6.85 -31.34
C ARG A 198 -2.83 -6.28 -32.26
N LEU A 199 -2.38 -5.05 -32.00
CA LEU A 199 -1.38 -4.39 -32.87
C LEU A 199 0.06 -4.88 -32.61
N GLY A 200 0.32 -5.46 -31.44
CA GLY A 200 1.67 -5.88 -31.06
C GLY A 200 2.18 -7.10 -31.81
N GLY A 201 1.33 -8.09 -32.09
CA GLY A 201 1.71 -9.31 -32.81
C GLY A 201 2.17 -9.06 -34.25
N PRO A 202 1.35 -8.38 -35.09
CA PRO A 202 1.72 -8.13 -36.49
C PRO A 202 2.81 -7.08 -36.70
N VAL A 203 2.96 -6.12 -35.77
CA VAL A 203 3.88 -4.96 -35.96
C VAL A 203 5.20 -5.16 -35.21
N LEU A 204 5.18 -5.77 -34.04
CA LEU A 204 6.37 -5.89 -33.15
C LEU A 204 6.85 -7.34 -33.01
N GLY A 205 6.13 -8.32 -33.55
CA GLY A 205 6.52 -9.74 -33.45
C GLY A 205 6.34 -10.35 -32.05
N PHE A 206 5.85 -9.59 -31.04
CA PHE A 206 5.68 -10.04 -29.68
C PHE A 206 4.23 -9.91 -29.21
N PRO A 207 3.68 -10.92 -28.51
CA PRO A 207 2.36 -10.82 -27.92
C PRO A 207 2.34 -9.77 -26.82
N THR A 208 1.29 -8.94 -26.80
CA THR A 208 1.12 -7.88 -25.80
C THR A 208 -0.13 -8.14 -24.97
N ALA A 209 -0.04 -7.96 -23.66
CA ALA A 209 -1.18 -7.95 -22.77
C ALA A 209 -1.49 -6.51 -22.35
N ASN A 210 -2.76 -6.14 -22.30
CA ASN A 210 -3.18 -4.87 -21.72
C ASN A 210 -3.73 -5.14 -20.33
N ILE A 211 -3.33 -4.34 -19.35
CA ILE A 211 -3.74 -4.47 -17.97
C ILE A 211 -4.61 -3.29 -17.59
N GLU A 212 -5.78 -3.58 -17.06
CA GLU A 212 -6.61 -2.59 -16.35
C GLU A 212 -6.16 -2.55 -14.89
N PRO A 213 -5.48 -1.46 -14.43
CA PRO A 213 -4.89 -1.42 -13.10
C PRO A 213 -5.95 -1.41 -11.99
N ARG A 214 -5.76 -2.24 -10.97
CA ARG A 214 -6.53 -2.18 -9.71
C ARG A 214 -6.05 -1.07 -8.77
N SER A 215 -4.73 -0.82 -8.74
CA SER A 215 -4.17 0.30 -8.00
C SER A 215 -4.47 1.61 -8.73
N ARG A 216 -4.85 2.64 -7.97
CA ARG A 216 -5.20 3.95 -8.56
C ARG A 216 -3.99 4.80 -8.90
N VAL A 217 -2.81 4.46 -8.41
CA VAL A 217 -1.56 5.14 -8.77
C VAL A 217 -0.86 4.33 -9.85
N VAL A 218 -0.85 4.86 -11.05
CA VAL A 218 -0.05 4.36 -12.16
C VAL A 218 1.07 5.36 -12.40
N PRO A 219 2.32 4.91 -12.64
CA PRO A 219 3.42 5.81 -12.97
C PRO A 219 3.13 6.67 -14.21
N ASP A 220 3.90 7.74 -14.38
CA ASP A 220 3.76 8.60 -15.55
C ASP A 220 3.99 7.83 -16.86
N ARG A 221 3.58 8.43 -17.97
CA ARG A 221 3.77 7.84 -19.31
C ARG A 221 5.23 7.54 -19.56
N GLY A 222 5.48 6.43 -20.20
CA GLY A 222 6.83 6.01 -20.55
C GLY A 222 6.95 4.51 -20.73
N VAL A 223 8.15 4.10 -21.10
CA VAL A 223 8.54 2.71 -21.21
C VAL A 223 9.37 2.34 -19.99
N TYR A 224 9.04 1.22 -19.37
CA TYR A 224 9.64 0.76 -18.12
C TYR A 224 10.17 -0.65 -18.28
N VAL A 225 11.37 -0.91 -17.79
CA VAL A 225 11.85 -2.28 -17.59
C VAL A 225 11.15 -2.85 -16.37
N THR A 226 10.56 -4.02 -16.52
CA THR A 226 9.67 -4.60 -15.50
C THR A 226 9.94 -6.09 -15.33
N ALA A 227 9.38 -6.64 -14.23
CA ALA A 227 9.15 -8.06 -14.09
C ALA A 227 7.65 -8.31 -13.98
N THR A 228 7.14 -9.33 -14.64
CA THR A 228 5.73 -9.69 -14.65
C THR A 228 5.55 -11.07 -14.08
N LEU A 229 4.65 -11.18 -13.12
CA LEU A 229 4.24 -12.46 -12.53
C LEU A 229 3.11 -13.06 -13.36
N VAL A 230 3.34 -14.24 -13.92
CA VAL A 230 2.36 -15.04 -14.66
C VAL A 230 2.36 -16.44 -14.07
N ASP A 231 1.25 -16.91 -13.54
CA ASP A 231 1.09 -18.27 -12.94
C ASP A 231 2.17 -18.59 -11.88
N GLY A 232 2.52 -17.62 -11.06
CA GLY A 232 3.53 -17.80 -10.02
C GLY A 232 4.99 -17.76 -10.51
N VAL A 233 5.23 -17.50 -11.79
CA VAL A 233 6.57 -17.39 -12.39
C VAL A 233 6.85 -15.95 -12.80
N TRP A 234 8.04 -15.44 -12.44
CA TRP A 234 8.49 -14.10 -12.80
C TRP A 234 9.21 -14.09 -14.16
N TYR A 235 8.77 -13.20 -15.02
CA TYR A 235 9.34 -12.97 -16.35
C TYR A 235 9.87 -11.55 -16.48
N ARG A 236 11.04 -11.39 -17.07
CA ARG A 236 11.51 -10.06 -17.49
C ARG A 236 10.58 -9.52 -18.59
N SER A 237 10.24 -8.27 -18.50
CA SER A 237 9.27 -7.65 -19.41
C SER A 237 9.55 -6.17 -19.61
N VAL A 238 8.92 -5.60 -20.60
CA VAL A 238 8.88 -4.16 -20.86
C VAL A 238 7.42 -3.71 -20.77
N THR A 239 7.16 -2.68 -19.99
CA THR A 239 5.81 -2.13 -19.83
C THR A 239 5.75 -0.73 -20.39
N ASN A 240 4.84 -0.51 -21.33
CA ASN A 240 4.51 0.81 -21.84
C ASN A 240 3.28 1.35 -21.08
N ILE A 241 3.44 2.51 -20.45
CA ILE A 241 2.34 3.24 -19.83
C ILE A 241 1.97 4.41 -20.75
N GLY A 242 0.78 4.37 -21.33
CA GLY A 242 0.28 5.37 -22.26
C GLY A 242 -1.15 5.79 -21.98
N ILE A 243 -1.66 6.76 -22.76
CA ILE A 243 -3.08 7.09 -22.81
C ILE A 243 -3.68 6.42 -24.03
N ARG A 244 -4.85 5.83 -23.84
CA ARG A 244 -5.70 5.40 -24.95
C ARG A 244 -6.39 6.66 -25.51
N PRO A 245 -6.24 7.04 -26.76
CA PRO A 245 -7.03 8.10 -27.37
C PRO A 245 -8.45 7.55 -27.64
N THR A 246 -9.28 7.48 -26.62
CA THR A 246 -10.73 7.25 -26.73
C THR A 246 -11.42 8.47 -26.17
N VAL A 247 -12.45 8.91 -26.88
CA VAL A 247 -13.25 10.08 -26.57
C VAL A 247 -13.83 9.94 -25.16
N GLY A 248 -13.37 10.77 -24.20
CA GLY A 248 -14.13 11.05 -23.00
C GLY A 248 -13.47 10.93 -21.63
N ASP A 249 -12.37 10.15 -21.43
CA ASP A 249 -11.76 10.03 -20.12
C ASP A 249 -10.24 9.79 -20.19
N ASP A 250 -9.53 10.32 -19.17
CA ASP A 250 -8.09 10.23 -18.97
C ASP A 250 -7.67 8.80 -18.50
N ASP A 251 -8.16 7.76 -19.18
CA ASP A 251 -7.88 6.37 -18.88
C ASP A 251 -6.46 6.01 -19.29
N ARG A 252 -5.56 5.99 -18.31
CA ARG A 252 -4.19 5.48 -18.49
C ARG A 252 -4.23 3.98 -18.72
N GLN A 253 -3.81 3.55 -19.89
CA GLN A 253 -3.67 2.14 -20.23
C GLN A 253 -2.24 1.68 -19.94
N VAL A 254 -2.12 0.57 -19.24
CA VAL A 254 -0.84 -0.12 -19.01
C VAL A 254 -0.73 -1.22 -20.06
N GLY A 255 0.06 -0.98 -21.10
CA GLY A 255 0.39 -2.00 -22.11
C GLY A 255 1.62 -2.77 -21.66
N LEU A 256 1.49 -4.06 -21.43
CA LEU A 256 2.58 -4.94 -21.09
C LEU A 256 3.12 -5.65 -22.34
N HIS A 257 4.39 -5.50 -22.61
CA HIS A 257 5.11 -6.32 -23.57
C HIS A 257 5.95 -7.34 -22.78
N ALA A 258 5.36 -8.49 -22.48
CA ALA A 258 6.13 -9.57 -21.86
C ALA A 258 6.90 -10.32 -22.94
N GLY A 259 8.16 -10.58 -22.72
CA GLY A 259 9.03 -11.33 -23.64
C GLY A 259 8.68 -12.82 -23.78
N THR A 260 7.44 -13.25 -23.46
CA THR A 260 6.98 -14.61 -23.60
C THR A 260 5.62 -14.66 -24.27
N GLU A 261 5.42 -15.66 -25.16
CA GLU A 261 4.14 -15.93 -25.83
C GLU A 261 3.00 -16.23 -24.83
N GLU A 262 3.31 -16.66 -23.61
CA GLU A 262 2.33 -17.06 -22.60
C GLU A 262 1.54 -15.88 -22.02
N ALA A 263 2.18 -14.74 -21.75
CA ALA A 263 1.51 -13.56 -21.21
C ALA A 263 0.46 -12.95 -22.17
N GLY A 264 0.66 -13.08 -23.46
CA GLY A 264 -0.26 -12.56 -24.48
C GLY A 264 -1.53 -13.40 -24.71
N ARG A 265 -1.57 -14.64 -24.22
CA ARG A 265 -2.68 -15.59 -24.45
C ARG A 265 -3.73 -15.58 -23.34
N ARG A 266 -3.44 -14.97 -22.17
CA ARG A 266 -4.27 -15.07 -20.98
C ARG A 266 -5.22 -13.88 -20.82
N ARG A 267 -6.46 -14.06 -21.26
CA ARG A 267 -7.54 -13.08 -21.12
C ARG A 267 -8.33 -13.34 -19.84
N GLY A 268 -8.65 -12.28 -19.12
CA GLY A 268 -9.49 -12.35 -17.91
C GLY A 268 -8.76 -12.85 -16.66
N GLU A 269 -7.46 -13.10 -16.75
CA GLU A 269 -6.62 -13.51 -15.62
C GLU A 269 -5.91 -12.31 -14.99
N HIS A 270 -5.59 -12.43 -13.69
CA HIS A 270 -4.84 -11.43 -12.96
C HIS A 270 -3.36 -11.54 -13.29
N LEU A 271 -2.76 -10.43 -13.74
CA LEU A 271 -1.32 -10.29 -13.84
C LEU A 271 -0.86 -9.22 -12.85
N ALA A 272 0.21 -9.53 -12.12
CA ALA A 272 0.95 -8.57 -11.34
C ALA A 272 2.21 -8.14 -12.11
N VAL A 273 2.38 -6.84 -12.29
CA VAL A 273 3.63 -6.25 -12.77
C VAL A 273 4.33 -5.70 -11.54
N ASP A 274 5.18 -6.52 -10.94
CA ASP A 274 6.12 -6.07 -9.92
C ASP A 274 7.46 -5.76 -10.57
N GLU A 275 8.22 -4.88 -9.93
CA GLU A 275 9.51 -4.40 -10.42
C GLU A 275 9.46 -3.44 -11.62
N LEU A 276 8.81 -2.28 -11.43
CA LEU A 276 9.16 -1.11 -12.21
C LEU A 276 10.57 -0.66 -11.81
N VAL A 277 11.59 -1.17 -12.51
CA VAL A 277 12.98 -0.99 -12.09
C VAL A 277 13.56 0.30 -12.63
N GLU A 278 13.22 0.69 -13.86
CA GLU A 278 13.78 1.88 -14.50
C GLU A 278 12.89 2.41 -15.63
N ARG A 279 12.77 3.73 -15.72
CA ARG A 279 12.24 4.36 -16.93
C ARG A 279 13.36 4.33 -17.96
N ALA A 280 13.15 3.73 -19.12
CA ALA A 280 14.08 3.82 -20.22
C ALA A 280 14.20 5.30 -20.63
N GLU A 281 15.38 5.87 -20.49
CA GLU A 281 15.71 7.19 -21.04
C GLU A 281 16.09 6.97 -22.51
N GLY A 282 15.21 7.35 -23.44
CA GLY A 282 15.44 7.27 -24.88
C GLY A 282 14.16 7.49 -25.69
N ASP A 283 14.32 7.86 -26.94
CA ASP A 283 13.23 7.95 -27.90
C ASP A 283 12.60 6.53 -28.07
N PRO A 284 11.26 6.40 -28.04
CA PRO A 284 10.60 5.12 -28.27
C PRO A 284 10.96 4.40 -29.56
N GLY A 285 11.60 5.09 -30.52
CA GLY A 285 12.09 4.52 -31.77
C GLY A 285 13.41 3.75 -31.66
N GLU A 286 14.23 3.98 -30.61
CA GLU A 286 15.53 3.32 -30.45
C GLU A 286 15.48 2.00 -29.68
N LEU A 287 14.38 1.68 -29.04
CA LEU A 287 14.22 0.46 -28.22
C LEU A 287 13.80 -0.78 -29.02
N ALA A 288 13.71 -0.69 -30.34
CA ALA A 288 13.36 -1.84 -31.20
C ALA A 288 14.54 -2.81 -31.43
N ASP A 289 15.75 -2.44 -31.02
CA ASP A 289 16.98 -3.22 -31.27
C ASP A 289 17.64 -3.82 -29.99
N VAL A 290 16.89 -3.94 -28.85
CA VAL A 290 17.42 -4.57 -27.62
C VAL A 290 16.68 -5.83 -27.27
#